data_f00632b7d5086307152811167d02c09e
#
_entry.id   f00632b7d5086307152811167d02c09e
#
_cell.length_a   1.000
_cell.length_b   1.000
_cell.length_c   1.000
_cell.angle_alpha   90.00
_cell.angle_beta   90.00
_cell.angle_gamma   90.00
#
_symmetry.space_group_name_H-M   'P 1'
#
loop_
_entity.id
_entity.type
_entity.pdbx_description
1 polymer ?
#
loop_
_entity_poly.entity_id
_entity_poly.type
_entity_poly.pdbx_seq_one_letter_code
_entity_poly.pdbx_strand_id
1 'polypeptide(L)'
;MDKFKYILLCVLLQANLPAFAGFAPTLVQDSLKALYPSADTVGWSTDNGYYVAGFQHNGFNMKVWFTPKGNWVMKQTDWQVMDEAPEAVWHTFSFGPYSTDNVLDVTYVEFPRMKAQVVVQIGIDNSLTEYQLFYLADGELINARNVTDMSNILGANTFL
;
A
#
# COMPACT_ATOMS: atom_id res chain seq x y z
N MET A 1 23.61 30.05 40.95
CA MET A 1 22.71 28.93 41.32
C MET A 1 21.43 29.18 40.61
N ASP A 2 20.90 28.26 39.83
CA ASP A 2 19.61 28.19 39.12
C ASP A 2 19.60 28.12 37.57
N LYS A 3 20.71 27.76 36.96
CA LYS A 3 20.72 27.43 35.53
C LYS A 3 20.55 25.93 35.23
N PHE A 4 20.46 25.09 36.24
CA PHE A 4 20.37 23.64 36.12
C PHE A 4 18.93 23.10 36.18
N LYS A 5 17.93 23.93 36.49
CA LYS A 5 16.53 23.50 36.63
C LYS A 5 15.76 23.47 35.31
N TYR A 6 16.24 24.13 34.25
CA TYR A 6 15.53 24.20 32.99
C TYR A 6 15.95 23.13 31.95
N ILE A 7 17.06 22.42 32.22
CA ILE A 7 17.53 21.35 31.31
C ILE A 7 16.81 20.03 31.57
N LEU A 8 16.21 19.85 32.74
CA LEU A 8 15.50 18.60 33.08
C LEU A 8 14.04 18.55 32.61
N LEU A 9 13.48 19.67 32.14
CA LEU A 9 12.07 19.73 31.69
C LEU A 9 11.91 19.54 30.19
N CYS A 10 12.98 19.59 29.40
CA CYS A 10 12.92 19.37 27.94
C CYS A 10 13.14 17.91 27.52
N VAL A 11 13.51 17.02 28.43
CA VAL A 11 13.79 15.60 28.12
C VAL A 11 12.56 14.70 28.33
N LEU A 12 11.49 15.21 28.93
CA LEU A 12 10.29 14.43 29.23
C LEU A 12 9.12 14.63 28.27
N LEU A 13 9.29 15.33 27.15
CA LEU A 13 8.24 15.51 26.16
C LEU A 13 8.54 14.84 24.82
N GLN A 14 9.48 13.92 24.78
CA GLN A 14 9.42 12.82 23.82
C GLN A 14 8.59 11.71 24.44
N ALA A 15 7.33 12.03 24.73
CA ALA A 15 6.31 11.02 24.87
C ALA A 15 6.31 10.28 23.55
N ASN A 16 6.92 9.09 23.56
CA ASN A 16 6.62 8.05 22.64
C ASN A 16 5.09 8.05 22.48
N LEU A 17 4.59 8.65 21.42
CA LEU A 17 3.28 8.26 20.93
C LEU A 17 3.42 6.76 20.75
N PRO A 18 2.68 5.94 21.49
CA PRO A 18 2.64 4.55 21.16
C PRO A 18 2.18 4.54 19.71
N ALA A 19 3.02 4.06 18.79
CA ALA A 19 2.47 3.43 17.62
C ALA A 19 1.47 2.46 18.22
N PHE A 20 0.17 2.78 18.12
CA PHE A 20 -0.88 1.82 18.33
C PHE A 20 -0.68 0.78 17.23
N ALA A 21 0.21 -0.15 17.46
CA ALA A 21 0.10 -1.48 16.89
C ALA A 21 -1.21 -2.02 17.45
N GLY A 22 -2.33 -1.54 16.91
CA GLY A 22 -3.65 -1.95 17.31
C GLY A 22 -3.73 -3.42 16.99
N PHE A 23 -3.79 -4.27 18.02
CA PHE A 23 -4.10 -5.68 17.82
C PHE A 23 -5.45 -5.74 17.12
N ALA A 24 -5.47 -6.30 15.91
CA ALA A 24 -6.72 -6.58 15.24
C ALA A 24 -7.57 -7.51 16.14
N PRO A 25 -8.90 -7.39 16.15
CA PRO A 25 -9.76 -8.32 16.85
C PRO A 25 -9.49 -9.77 16.43
N THR A 26 -9.66 -10.71 17.34
CA THR A 26 -9.43 -12.15 17.08
C THR A 26 -10.13 -12.63 15.82
N LEU A 27 -11.36 -12.21 15.59
CA LEU A 27 -12.12 -12.54 14.38
C LEU A 27 -11.40 -12.11 13.10
N VAL A 28 -10.77 -10.93 13.09
CA VAL A 28 -10.01 -10.43 11.94
C VAL A 28 -8.70 -11.21 11.76
N GLN A 29 -8.02 -11.52 12.87
CA GLN A 29 -6.82 -12.36 12.86
C GLN A 29 -7.12 -13.77 12.34
N ASP A 30 -8.21 -14.38 12.78
CA ASP A 30 -8.66 -15.70 12.30
C ASP A 30 -8.99 -15.68 10.80
N SER A 31 -9.59 -14.59 10.31
CA SER A 31 -9.87 -14.39 8.89
C SER A 31 -8.58 -14.31 8.06
N LEU A 32 -7.58 -13.59 8.54
CA LEU A 32 -6.27 -13.57 7.89
C LEU A 32 -5.65 -14.98 7.86
N LYS A 33 -5.67 -15.68 9.00
CA LYS A 33 -5.09 -17.02 9.13
C LYS A 33 -5.79 -18.05 8.25
N ALA A 34 -7.10 -17.90 8.01
CA ALA A 34 -7.84 -18.74 7.08
C ALA A 34 -7.42 -18.50 5.61
N LEU A 35 -7.12 -17.24 5.23
CA LEU A 35 -6.67 -16.88 3.89
C LEU A 35 -5.19 -17.20 3.66
N TYR A 36 -4.36 -16.99 4.67
CA TYR A 36 -2.91 -17.13 4.63
C TYR A 36 -2.42 -17.90 5.86
N PRO A 37 -2.58 -19.24 5.90
CA PRO A 37 -2.20 -20.05 7.07
C PRO A 37 -0.71 -19.96 7.43
N SER A 38 0.14 -19.68 6.43
CA SER A 38 1.60 -19.54 6.59
C SER A 38 2.06 -18.11 6.88
N ALA A 39 1.15 -17.13 6.97
CA ALA A 39 1.53 -15.77 7.31
C ALA A 39 2.02 -15.72 8.76
N ASP A 40 3.28 -15.39 8.92
CA ASP A 40 3.93 -15.12 10.19
C ASP A 40 4.36 -13.64 10.24
N THR A 41 4.81 -13.16 11.39
CA THR A 41 5.32 -11.80 11.57
C THR A 41 4.39 -10.72 10.97
N VAL A 42 3.08 -10.83 11.29
CA VAL A 42 2.06 -9.90 10.76
C VAL A 42 2.10 -8.59 11.54
N GLY A 43 2.34 -7.49 10.80
CA GLY A 43 2.15 -6.13 11.30
C GLY A 43 0.68 -5.69 11.11
N TRP A 44 0.05 -5.17 12.18
CA TRP A 44 -1.31 -4.67 12.12
C TRP A 44 -1.35 -3.15 12.20
N SER A 45 -2.22 -2.54 11.39
CA SER A 45 -2.53 -1.11 11.41
C SER A 45 -4.01 -0.88 11.10
N THR A 46 -4.43 0.38 11.04
CA THR A 46 -5.79 0.76 10.62
C THR A 46 -5.73 1.78 9.51
N ASP A 47 -6.69 1.70 8.59
CA ASP A 47 -6.85 2.64 7.48
C ASP A 47 -8.34 2.85 7.22
N ASN A 48 -8.85 4.06 7.49
CA ASN A 48 -10.27 4.45 7.31
C ASN A 48 -11.28 3.47 7.92
N GLY A 49 -11.00 2.96 9.12
CA GLY A 49 -11.90 2.05 9.82
C GLY A 49 -11.75 0.57 9.41
N TYR A 50 -10.85 0.26 8.49
CA TYR A 50 -10.43 -1.10 8.19
C TYR A 50 -9.21 -1.49 9.02
N TYR A 51 -9.08 -2.77 9.35
CA TYR A 51 -7.85 -3.36 9.88
C TYR A 51 -6.98 -3.80 8.72
N VAL A 52 -5.70 -3.48 8.77
CA VAL A 52 -4.73 -3.79 7.71
C VAL A 52 -3.67 -4.73 8.26
N ALA A 53 -3.57 -5.91 7.68
CA ALA A 53 -2.50 -6.85 7.92
C ALA A 53 -1.39 -6.65 6.89
N GLY A 54 -0.16 -6.38 7.34
CA GLY A 54 1.03 -6.35 6.49
C GLY A 54 1.94 -7.52 6.82
N PHE A 55 2.35 -8.29 5.83
CA PHE A 55 3.20 -9.47 5.97
C PHE A 55 3.92 -9.82 4.65
N GLN A 56 4.87 -10.74 4.71
CA GLN A 56 5.48 -11.31 3.49
C GLN A 56 4.82 -12.63 3.11
N HIS A 57 4.59 -12.81 1.82
CA HIS A 57 4.04 -14.04 1.26
C HIS A 57 4.64 -14.29 -0.13
N ASN A 58 5.18 -15.49 -0.35
CA ASN A 58 5.82 -15.89 -1.61
C ASN A 58 6.89 -14.90 -2.12
N GLY A 59 7.63 -14.26 -1.22
CA GLY A 59 8.68 -13.30 -1.56
C GLY A 59 8.21 -11.86 -1.77
N PHE A 60 6.90 -11.60 -1.74
CA PHE A 60 6.34 -10.26 -1.91
C PHE A 60 5.83 -9.69 -0.58
N ASN A 61 5.89 -8.36 -0.45
CA ASN A 61 5.18 -7.66 0.60
C ASN A 61 3.69 -7.61 0.27
N MET A 62 2.88 -8.01 1.20
CA MET A 62 1.43 -7.99 1.05
C MET A 62 0.76 -7.15 2.11
N LYS A 63 -0.36 -6.53 1.74
CA LYS A 63 -1.30 -5.89 2.68
C LYS A 63 -2.71 -6.40 2.39
N VAL A 64 -3.47 -6.67 3.45
CA VAL A 64 -4.87 -7.09 3.35
C VAL A 64 -5.72 -6.23 4.26
N TRP A 65 -6.76 -5.61 3.71
CA TRP A 65 -7.74 -4.80 4.43
C TRP A 65 -8.95 -5.63 4.80
N PHE A 66 -9.35 -5.56 6.06
CA PHE A 66 -10.50 -6.25 6.62
C PHE A 66 -11.48 -5.28 7.23
N THR A 67 -12.77 -5.53 7.05
CA THR A 67 -13.80 -4.90 7.88
C THR A 67 -13.66 -5.34 9.34
N PRO A 68 -14.25 -4.62 10.32
CA PRO A 68 -14.31 -5.08 11.71
C PRO A 68 -15.00 -6.45 11.90
N LYS A 69 -15.77 -6.89 10.90
CA LYS A 69 -16.44 -8.21 10.87
C LYS A 69 -15.58 -9.33 10.27
N GLY A 70 -14.31 -9.06 9.95
CA GLY A 70 -13.38 -10.04 9.40
C GLY A 70 -13.52 -10.31 7.90
N ASN A 71 -14.35 -9.57 7.16
CA ASN A 71 -14.41 -9.73 5.70
C ASN A 71 -13.26 -8.95 5.06
N TRP A 72 -12.47 -9.61 4.23
CA TRP A 72 -11.48 -8.90 3.43
C TRP A 72 -12.16 -8.08 2.33
N VAL A 73 -11.64 -6.89 2.05
CA VAL A 73 -12.19 -5.94 1.07
C VAL A 73 -11.20 -5.54 0.00
N MET A 74 -9.91 -5.61 0.31
CA MET A 74 -8.82 -5.29 -0.61
C MET A 74 -7.57 -6.06 -0.21
N LYS A 75 -6.80 -6.49 -1.21
CA LYS A 75 -5.44 -7.02 -1.04
C LYS A 75 -4.50 -6.28 -1.96
N GLN A 76 -3.31 -6.03 -1.50
CA GLN A 76 -2.22 -5.47 -2.29
C GLN A 76 -1.03 -6.41 -2.24
N THR A 77 -0.42 -6.64 -3.39
CA THR A 77 0.87 -7.32 -3.54
C THR A 77 1.82 -6.34 -4.19
N ASP A 78 2.91 -6.05 -3.51
CA ASP A 78 3.97 -5.17 -3.99
C ASP A 78 4.89 -6.00 -4.90
N TRP A 79 4.74 -5.81 -6.22
CA TRP A 79 5.56 -6.47 -7.22
C TRP A 79 6.87 -5.73 -7.51
N GLN A 80 6.93 -4.44 -7.21
CA GLN A 80 8.08 -3.54 -7.38
C GLN A 80 8.52 -3.35 -8.84
N VAL A 81 8.35 -4.32 -9.71
CA VAL A 81 8.84 -4.31 -11.10
C VAL A 81 7.75 -4.71 -12.10
N MET A 82 7.87 -4.20 -13.32
CA MET A 82 6.90 -4.46 -14.40
C MET A 82 6.91 -5.91 -14.91
N ASP A 83 7.98 -6.66 -14.70
CA ASP A 83 8.11 -8.06 -15.16
C ASP A 83 7.09 -9.00 -14.50
N GLU A 84 6.57 -8.62 -13.33
CA GLU A 84 5.51 -9.35 -12.62
C GLU A 84 4.09 -8.99 -13.13
N ALA A 85 3.96 -7.91 -13.89
CA ALA A 85 2.67 -7.46 -14.40
C ALA A 85 2.16 -8.37 -15.54
N PRO A 86 0.81 -8.51 -15.70
CA PRO A 86 0.24 -9.19 -16.86
C PRO A 86 0.81 -8.64 -18.17
N GLU A 87 1.06 -9.51 -19.13
CA GLU A 87 1.62 -9.16 -20.45
C GLU A 87 0.84 -8.02 -21.14
N ALA A 88 -0.48 -8.01 -21.00
CA ALA A 88 -1.33 -6.96 -21.57
C ALA A 88 -1.05 -5.58 -20.95
N VAL A 89 -0.79 -5.51 -19.63
CA VAL A 89 -0.43 -4.27 -18.93
C VAL A 89 0.96 -3.83 -19.36
N TRP A 90 1.92 -4.76 -19.37
CA TRP A 90 3.28 -4.48 -19.84
C TRP A 90 3.28 -3.93 -21.26
N HIS A 91 2.51 -4.57 -22.16
CA HIS A 91 2.40 -4.14 -23.55
C HIS A 91 1.80 -2.73 -23.66
N THR A 92 0.66 -2.46 -23.00
CA THR A 92 0.03 -1.13 -23.05
C THR A 92 0.95 -0.05 -22.47
N PHE A 93 1.64 -0.34 -21.38
CA PHE A 93 2.60 0.59 -20.80
C PHE A 93 3.77 0.86 -21.77
N SER A 94 4.41 -0.20 -22.27
CA SER A 94 5.62 -0.10 -23.10
C SER A 94 5.40 0.59 -24.47
N PHE A 95 4.19 0.53 -25.00
CA PHE A 95 3.82 1.21 -26.24
C PHE A 95 2.94 2.45 -26.03
N GLY A 96 2.69 2.81 -24.78
CA GLY A 96 1.89 3.95 -24.39
C GLY A 96 2.68 5.24 -24.21
N PRO A 97 2.00 6.34 -23.84
CA PRO A 97 2.62 7.66 -23.70
C PRO A 97 3.60 7.76 -22.52
N TYR A 98 3.61 6.78 -21.62
CA TYR A 98 4.45 6.75 -20.42
C TYR A 98 5.65 5.78 -20.54
N SER A 99 5.89 5.21 -21.71
CA SER A 99 6.89 4.15 -21.95
C SER A 99 8.34 4.57 -21.70
N THR A 100 8.62 5.87 -21.70
CA THR A 100 9.96 6.43 -21.44
C THR A 100 10.16 6.88 -20.00
N ASP A 101 9.11 6.83 -19.18
CA ASP A 101 9.16 7.29 -17.80
C ASP A 101 9.72 6.20 -16.86
N ASN A 102 10.29 6.65 -15.74
CA ASN A 102 10.90 5.74 -14.79
C ASN A 102 9.82 5.04 -13.93
N VAL A 103 9.73 3.72 -14.01
CA VAL A 103 8.89 2.93 -13.10
C VAL A 103 9.51 2.95 -11.71
N LEU A 104 8.78 3.44 -10.73
CA LEU A 104 9.18 3.57 -9.34
C LEU A 104 8.62 2.41 -8.48
N ASP A 105 7.42 1.96 -8.79
CA ASP A 105 6.74 0.88 -8.08
C ASP A 105 5.64 0.25 -8.92
N VAL A 106 5.34 -1.03 -8.68
CA VAL A 106 4.24 -1.76 -9.30
C VAL A 106 3.48 -2.52 -8.23
N THR A 107 2.22 -2.17 -8.02
CA THR A 107 1.35 -2.80 -7.03
C THR A 107 0.17 -3.50 -7.71
N TYR A 108 -0.03 -4.77 -7.40
CA TYR A 108 -1.24 -5.51 -7.78
C TYR A 108 -2.31 -5.39 -6.69
N VAL A 109 -3.53 -5.03 -7.08
CA VAL A 109 -4.64 -4.78 -6.15
C VAL A 109 -5.83 -5.65 -6.52
N GLU A 110 -6.28 -6.45 -5.56
CA GLU A 110 -7.41 -7.36 -5.71
C GLU A 110 -8.59 -6.96 -4.82
N PHE A 111 -9.78 -7.23 -5.29
CA PHE A 111 -11.05 -6.98 -4.60
C PHE A 111 -11.98 -8.19 -4.69
N PRO A 112 -12.86 -8.43 -3.70
CA PRO A 112 -13.75 -9.60 -3.74
C PRO A 112 -14.85 -9.51 -4.83
N ARG A 113 -15.17 -8.30 -5.31
CA ARG A 113 -16.31 -8.07 -6.22
C ARG A 113 -16.01 -7.11 -7.37
N MET A 114 -14.81 -6.59 -7.48
CA MET A 114 -14.39 -5.71 -8.58
C MET A 114 -13.24 -6.37 -9.34
N LYS A 115 -13.01 -5.93 -10.57
CA LYS A 115 -11.83 -6.35 -11.33
C LYS A 115 -10.56 -5.94 -10.58
N ALA A 116 -9.58 -6.81 -10.59
CA ALA A 116 -8.24 -6.49 -10.07
C ALA A 116 -7.59 -5.39 -10.91
N GLN A 117 -6.71 -4.63 -10.27
CA GLN A 117 -5.99 -3.53 -10.90
C GLN A 117 -4.48 -3.71 -10.71
N VAL A 118 -3.72 -3.23 -11.67
CA VAL A 118 -2.27 -3.04 -11.55
C VAL A 118 -2.03 -1.54 -11.49
N VAL A 119 -1.38 -1.07 -10.43
CA VAL A 119 -1.01 0.33 -10.28
C VAL A 119 0.47 0.46 -10.51
N VAL A 120 0.85 1.21 -11.55
CA VAL A 120 2.24 1.52 -11.88
C VAL A 120 2.53 2.95 -11.43
N GLN A 121 3.43 3.12 -10.48
CA GLN A 121 3.94 4.44 -10.12
C GLN A 121 5.12 4.79 -10.99
N ILE A 122 5.09 5.96 -11.59
CA ILE A 122 6.15 6.46 -12.47
C ILE A 122 6.63 7.83 -12.03
N GLY A 123 7.92 8.10 -12.28
CA GLY A 123 8.50 9.44 -12.23
C GLY A 123 8.77 9.92 -13.65
N ILE A 124 8.27 11.09 -14.00
CA ILE A 124 8.50 11.71 -15.32
C ILE A 124 9.97 12.08 -15.45
N ASP A 125 10.60 11.65 -16.53
CA ASP A 125 12.02 11.89 -16.77
C ASP A 125 12.35 13.39 -16.77
N ASN A 126 13.46 13.74 -16.10
CA ASN A 126 13.92 15.12 -15.90
C ASN A 126 12.93 16.05 -15.18
N SER A 127 11.99 15.51 -14.40
CA SER A 127 10.99 16.24 -13.62
C SER A 127 10.88 15.66 -12.22
N LEU A 128 10.32 16.44 -11.28
CA LEU A 128 9.90 15.94 -9.98
C LEU A 128 8.44 15.41 -10.00
N THR A 129 7.85 15.33 -11.19
CA THR A 129 6.45 14.94 -11.35
C THR A 129 6.30 13.43 -11.26
N GLU A 130 5.37 12.98 -10.44
CA GLU A 130 5.03 11.57 -10.28
C GLU A 130 3.57 11.30 -10.63
N TYR A 131 3.33 10.14 -11.24
CA TYR A 131 1.98 9.65 -11.53
C TYR A 131 1.79 8.23 -11.01
N GLN A 132 0.54 7.91 -10.68
CA GLN A 132 0.05 6.54 -10.52
C GLN A 132 -0.89 6.22 -11.68
N LEU A 133 -0.56 5.19 -12.43
CA LEU A 133 -1.30 4.70 -13.59
C LEU A 133 -2.06 3.44 -13.17
N PHE A 134 -3.38 3.45 -13.35
CA PHE A 134 -4.26 2.35 -12.94
C PHE A 134 -4.68 1.55 -14.17
N TYR A 135 -4.26 0.30 -14.24
CA TYR A 135 -4.60 -0.61 -15.33
C TYR A 135 -5.52 -1.74 -14.83
N LEU A 136 -6.44 -2.19 -15.68
CA LEU A 136 -7.04 -3.50 -15.53
C LEU A 136 -6.07 -4.58 -16.01
N ALA A 137 -6.29 -5.83 -15.61
CA ALA A 137 -5.41 -6.95 -15.99
C ALA A 137 -5.38 -7.22 -17.52
N ASP A 138 -6.39 -6.76 -18.26
CA ASP A 138 -6.46 -6.82 -19.72
C ASP A 138 -5.68 -5.70 -20.44
N GLY A 139 -4.99 -4.83 -19.66
CA GLY A 139 -4.16 -3.76 -20.16
C GLY A 139 -4.89 -2.43 -20.36
N GLU A 140 -6.17 -2.33 -20.09
CA GLU A 140 -6.90 -1.06 -20.17
C GLU A 140 -6.40 -0.07 -19.09
N LEU A 141 -5.90 1.09 -19.50
CA LEU A 141 -5.57 2.20 -18.61
C LEU A 141 -6.86 2.93 -18.22
N ILE A 142 -7.31 2.75 -16.97
CA ILE A 142 -8.59 3.30 -16.49
C ILE A 142 -8.44 4.64 -15.77
N ASN A 143 -7.24 4.96 -15.26
CA ASN A 143 -6.98 6.23 -14.58
C ASN A 143 -5.49 6.56 -14.58
N ALA A 144 -5.17 7.86 -14.57
CA ALA A 144 -3.82 8.39 -14.33
C ALA A 144 -3.91 9.53 -13.32
N ARG A 145 -3.29 9.39 -12.16
CA ARG A 145 -3.36 10.35 -11.06
C ARG A 145 -1.99 10.98 -10.83
N ASN A 146 -1.92 12.32 -10.88
CA ASN A 146 -0.71 13.04 -10.46
C ASN A 146 -0.61 12.96 -8.92
N VAL A 147 0.55 12.52 -8.42
CA VAL A 147 0.83 12.35 -6.99
C VAL A 147 2.06 13.14 -6.52
N THR A 148 2.56 14.06 -7.33
CA THR A 148 3.76 14.86 -7.08
C THR A 148 3.77 15.52 -5.70
N ASP A 149 2.66 16.19 -5.35
CA ASP A 149 2.51 16.93 -4.09
C ASP A 149 1.49 16.25 -3.14
N MET A 150 1.22 14.97 -3.36
CA MET A 150 0.21 14.21 -2.63
C MET A 150 0.83 12.95 -2.04
N SER A 151 0.12 12.34 -1.09
CA SER A 151 0.50 10.99 -0.67
C SER A 151 0.36 10.01 -1.83
N ASN A 152 1.42 9.29 -2.13
CA ASN A 152 1.44 8.18 -3.08
C ASN A 152 0.96 6.86 -2.48
N ILE A 153 0.52 6.86 -1.22
CA ILE A 153 0.05 5.66 -0.52
C ILE A 153 -1.25 5.18 -1.17
N LEU A 154 -1.23 3.92 -1.57
CA LEU A 154 -2.42 3.20 -2.04
C LEU A 154 -3.15 2.63 -0.82
N GLY A 155 -4.24 3.23 -0.46
CA GLY A 155 -5.03 2.86 0.73
C GLY A 155 -6.52 2.79 0.43
N ALA A 156 -7.34 2.63 1.48
CA ALA A 156 -8.79 2.55 1.36
C ALA A 156 -9.39 3.74 0.58
N ASN A 157 -8.92 4.97 0.84
CA ASN A 157 -9.40 6.17 0.13
C ASN A 157 -9.12 6.18 -1.38
N THR A 158 -8.21 5.32 -1.86
CA THR A 158 -7.90 5.25 -3.29
C THR A 158 -8.90 4.36 -4.03
N PHE A 159 -9.44 3.33 -3.37
CA PHE A 159 -10.18 2.25 -4.03
C PHE A 159 -11.57 1.99 -3.42
N LEU A 160 -11.80 2.33 -2.14
CA LEU A 160 -13.00 2.02 -1.36
C LEU A 160 -13.75 3.28 -0.96
#